data_6dc605ad1d2b05fd1875bb7fc64c107d
#
_entry.id   6dc605ad1d2b05fd1875bb7fc64c107d
#
_cell.length_a   1.000
_cell.length_b   1.000
_cell.length_c   1.000
_cell.angle_alpha   90.00
_cell.angle_beta   90.00
_cell.angle_gamma   90.00
#
_symmetry.space_group_name_H-M   'P 1'
#
loop_
_entity.id
_entity.type
_entity.pdbx_description
1 polymer ?
#
loop_
_entity_poly.entity_id
_entity_poly.type
_entity_poly.pdbx_seq_one_letter_code
_entity_poly.pdbx_strand_id
1 'polypeptide(L)'
;MNISEAIKAVISKQNLNESEMHDVMNSIMTGQTTDAQIGAFLVGLSMKGETIEEITASAKVMRALATSVELSSNDYLVDTCGTGGDGLGLFNISTASAFVVAAAGGKVAKHGNRSISSKSGSADVLEAAGINLNISPELISQCIEEIGLGFMFAPAHHSAMKHAIGPRKELAVRTIFNVLGPLTNPAKAPNQIMGVYDKSLVEPIANVLKGLNSRHVMVVHSEDGLDEFSIANTTYVAELKDNNISTYTVHPRDFGLEEGNLDSIKAENAEQSLALINEAFSGKKGVARDIIALNAGAAIYVSGLVNSFDEGITKANQILSDGSAQDKLDAYTLASNS
;
A
#
# COMPACT_ATOMS: atom_id res chain seq x y z
N MET A 1 -28.44 -6.75 7.38
CA MET A 1 -28.23 -7.01 8.84
C MET A 1 -27.99 -5.68 9.56
N ASN A 2 -28.56 -5.45 10.75
CA ASN A 2 -28.24 -4.27 11.54
C ASN A 2 -27.02 -4.49 12.45
N ILE A 3 -26.43 -3.41 12.96
CA ILE A 3 -25.18 -3.45 13.76
C ILE A 3 -25.30 -4.29 15.04
N SER A 4 -26.48 -4.27 15.71
CA SER A 4 -26.69 -5.03 16.95
C SER A 4 -26.76 -6.55 16.69
N GLU A 5 -27.35 -6.95 15.57
CA GLU A 5 -27.34 -8.35 15.11
C GLU A 5 -25.93 -8.81 14.74
N ALA A 6 -25.18 -7.96 14.02
CA ALA A 6 -23.80 -8.24 13.65
C ALA A 6 -22.89 -8.41 14.88
N ILE A 7 -23.02 -7.53 15.88
CA ILE A 7 -22.27 -7.66 17.14
C ILE A 7 -22.55 -9.02 17.80
N LYS A 8 -23.83 -9.44 17.89
CA LYS A 8 -24.18 -10.75 18.46
C LYS A 8 -23.58 -11.92 17.65
N ALA A 9 -23.59 -11.82 16.32
CA ALA A 9 -23.03 -12.84 15.44
C ALA A 9 -21.51 -12.98 15.65
N VAL A 10 -20.74 -11.87 15.61
CA VAL A 10 -19.28 -11.94 15.76
C VAL A 10 -18.85 -12.39 17.16
N ILE A 11 -19.56 -11.98 18.23
CA ILE A 11 -19.34 -12.48 19.61
C ILE A 11 -19.57 -13.99 19.69
N SER A 12 -20.56 -14.52 18.93
CA SER A 12 -20.84 -15.95 18.84
C SER A 12 -19.93 -16.68 17.84
N LYS A 13 -18.89 -16.01 17.33
CA LYS A 13 -17.93 -16.50 16.33
C LYS A 13 -18.58 -16.93 15.00
N GLN A 14 -19.70 -16.32 14.65
CA GLN A 14 -20.37 -16.53 13.37
C GLN A 14 -19.80 -15.59 12.32
N ASN A 15 -19.52 -16.12 11.13
CA ASN A 15 -19.07 -15.31 9.99
C ASN A 15 -20.26 -14.57 9.39
N LEU A 16 -20.00 -13.34 8.93
CA LEU A 16 -20.97 -12.57 8.14
C LEU A 16 -20.76 -12.86 6.64
N ASN A 17 -21.86 -13.06 5.93
CA ASN A 17 -21.80 -13.14 4.48
C ASN A 17 -21.60 -11.75 3.85
N GLU A 18 -21.34 -11.70 2.52
CA GLU A 18 -21.05 -10.47 1.80
C GLU A 18 -22.12 -9.38 2.00
N SER A 19 -23.41 -9.75 1.90
CA SER A 19 -24.52 -8.80 2.06
C SER A 19 -24.63 -8.27 3.49
N GLU A 20 -24.47 -9.12 4.47
CA GLU A 20 -24.50 -8.75 5.90
C GLU A 20 -23.35 -7.80 6.26
N MET A 21 -22.14 -8.15 5.82
CA MET A 21 -20.97 -7.30 6.07
C MET A 21 -21.04 -5.97 5.33
N HIS A 22 -21.58 -5.96 4.09
CA HIS A 22 -21.85 -4.75 3.33
C HIS A 22 -22.78 -3.80 4.10
N ASP A 23 -23.93 -4.30 4.61
CA ASP A 23 -24.89 -3.49 5.34
C ASP A 23 -24.27 -2.86 6.59
N VAL A 24 -23.52 -3.67 7.35
CA VAL A 24 -22.85 -3.24 8.58
C VAL A 24 -21.80 -2.16 8.28
N MET A 25 -20.93 -2.41 7.32
CA MET A 25 -19.89 -1.44 6.93
C MET A 25 -20.50 -0.15 6.38
N ASN A 26 -21.55 -0.25 5.57
CA ASN A 26 -22.27 0.93 5.09
C ASN A 26 -22.87 1.74 6.23
N SER A 27 -23.49 1.09 7.23
CA SER A 27 -24.04 1.76 8.41
C SER A 27 -22.96 2.48 9.23
N ILE A 28 -21.78 1.87 9.40
CA ILE A 28 -20.63 2.48 10.08
C ILE A 28 -20.13 3.69 9.28
N MET A 29 -19.85 3.51 7.99
CA MET A 29 -19.23 4.52 7.15
C MET A 29 -20.16 5.69 6.80
N THR A 30 -21.47 5.53 6.97
CA THR A 30 -22.47 6.63 6.82
C THR A 30 -22.90 7.26 8.15
N GLY A 31 -22.28 6.85 9.28
CA GLY A 31 -22.53 7.46 10.59
C GLY A 31 -23.87 7.07 11.22
N GLN A 32 -24.43 5.93 10.87
CA GLN A 32 -25.69 5.41 11.41
C GLN A 32 -25.50 4.57 12.69
N THR A 33 -24.25 4.46 13.17
CA THR A 33 -23.86 3.66 14.33
C THR A 33 -23.20 4.53 15.39
N THR A 34 -23.32 4.15 16.66
CA THR A 34 -22.61 4.82 17.75
C THR A 34 -21.18 4.32 17.89
N ASP A 35 -20.30 5.11 18.51
CA ASP A 35 -18.90 4.73 18.77
C ASP A 35 -18.80 3.43 19.57
N ALA A 36 -19.69 3.23 20.57
CA ALA A 36 -19.75 1.99 21.35
C ALA A 36 -20.10 0.76 20.48
N GLN A 37 -21.02 0.92 19.52
CA GLN A 37 -21.38 -0.16 18.60
C GLN A 37 -20.22 -0.46 17.64
N ILE A 38 -19.56 0.56 17.10
CA ILE A 38 -18.38 0.40 16.25
C ILE A 38 -17.29 -0.34 17.02
N GLY A 39 -16.96 0.11 18.24
CA GLY A 39 -15.95 -0.51 19.08
C GLY A 39 -16.25 -1.98 19.38
N ALA A 40 -17.49 -2.28 19.80
CA ALA A 40 -17.92 -3.65 20.09
C ALA A 40 -17.84 -4.57 18.85
N PHE A 41 -18.24 -4.06 17.67
CA PHE A 41 -18.18 -4.81 16.43
C PHE A 41 -16.73 -5.08 16.01
N LEU A 42 -15.87 -4.07 16.01
CA LEU A 42 -14.46 -4.20 15.61
C LEU A 42 -13.69 -5.18 16.50
N VAL A 43 -13.89 -5.09 17.83
CA VAL A 43 -13.26 -6.02 18.77
C VAL A 43 -13.80 -7.43 18.60
N GLY A 44 -15.12 -7.60 18.48
CA GLY A 44 -15.75 -8.91 18.27
C GLY A 44 -15.29 -9.56 16.96
N LEU A 45 -15.20 -8.77 15.88
CA LEU A 45 -14.72 -9.23 14.56
C LEU A 45 -13.25 -9.67 14.63
N SER A 46 -12.39 -8.86 15.26
CA SER A 46 -10.97 -9.19 15.44
C SER A 46 -10.76 -10.43 16.32
N MET A 47 -11.55 -10.59 17.41
CA MET A 47 -11.48 -11.79 18.26
C MET A 47 -11.99 -13.06 17.56
N LYS A 48 -12.90 -12.92 16.62
CA LYS A 48 -13.38 -14.02 15.78
C LYS A 48 -12.31 -14.40 14.72
N GLY A 49 -11.62 -13.42 14.20
CA GLY A 49 -10.81 -13.48 12.98
C GLY A 49 -11.65 -13.15 11.74
N GLU A 50 -11.19 -12.19 10.96
CA GLU A 50 -11.84 -11.75 9.72
C GLU A 50 -11.72 -12.79 8.62
N THR A 51 -12.80 -13.03 7.88
CA THR A 51 -12.78 -13.90 6.70
C THR A 51 -12.44 -13.10 5.44
N ILE A 52 -11.97 -13.79 4.39
CA ILE A 52 -11.73 -13.21 3.06
C ILE A 52 -13.00 -12.50 2.56
N GLU A 53 -14.17 -13.10 2.75
CA GLU A 53 -15.46 -12.55 2.32
C GLU A 53 -15.80 -11.26 3.07
N GLU A 54 -15.60 -11.22 4.40
CA GLU A 54 -15.83 -10.04 5.23
C GLU A 54 -14.89 -8.88 4.86
N ILE A 55 -13.59 -9.15 4.66
CA ILE A 55 -12.63 -8.15 4.23
C ILE A 55 -12.97 -7.62 2.82
N THR A 56 -13.33 -8.52 1.90
CA THR A 56 -13.69 -8.15 0.52
C THR A 56 -14.94 -7.25 0.49
N ALA A 57 -15.98 -7.62 1.23
CA ALA A 57 -17.22 -6.83 1.32
C ALA A 57 -16.95 -5.43 1.92
N SER A 58 -16.14 -5.37 2.97
CA SER A 58 -15.73 -4.12 3.61
C SER A 58 -14.96 -3.19 2.66
N ALA A 59 -14.01 -3.74 1.91
CA ALA A 59 -13.25 -3.00 0.93
C ALA A 59 -14.13 -2.48 -0.22
N LYS A 60 -15.11 -3.26 -0.68
CA LYS A 60 -16.10 -2.83 -1.69
C LYS A 60 -16.89 -1.60 -1.23
N VAL A 61 -17.37 -1.60 0.02
CA VAL A 61 -18.08 -0.44 0.59
C VAL A 61 -17.18 0.78 0.65
N MET A 62 -15.96 0.64 1.14
CA MET A 62 -15.03 1.76 1.23
C MET A 62 -14.64 2.33 -0.15
N ARG A 63 -14.43 1.45 -1.15
CA ARG A 63 -14.18 1.87 -2.55
C ARG A 63 -15.37 2.63 -3.14
N ALA A 64 -16.60 2.21 -2.84
CA ALA A 64 -17.82 2.87 -3.33
C ALA A 64 -18.02 4.26 -2.73
N LEU A 65 -17.54 4.49 -1.50
CA LEU A 65 -17.66 5.76 -0.78
C LEU A 65 -16.45 6.69 -0.95
N ALA A 66 -15.39 6.21 -1.59
CA ALA A 66 -14.19 7.00 -1.81
C ALA A 66 -14.40 8.07 -2.89
N THR A 67 -13.74 9.22 -2.73
CA THR A 67 -13.57 10.20 -3.81
C THR A 67 -12.58 9.62 -4.82
N SER A 68 -13.08 9.24 -6.00
CA SER A 68 -12.28 8.57 -7.03
C SER A 68 -11.31 9.50 -7.75
N VAL A 69 -10.26 8.91 -8.31
CA VAL A 69 -9.36 9.53 -9.29
C VAL A 69 -9.57 8.77 -10.60
N GLU A 70 -10.17 9.45 -11.58
CA GLU A 70 -10.49 8.84 -12.86
C GLU A 70 -9.30 8.99 -13.83
N LEU A 71 -8.93 7.91 -14.51
CA LEU A 71 -7.82 7.85 -15.47
C LEU A 71 -8.33 7.43 -16.84
N SER A 72 -7.65 7.88 -17.88
CA SER A 72 -7.98 7.55 -19.28
C SER A 72 -7.71 6.08 -19.63
N SER A 73 -6.72 5.47 -18.98
CA SER A 73 -6.31 4.07 -19.15
C SER A 73 -5.72 3.51 -17.87
N ASN A 74 -5.92 2.21 -17.66
CA ASN A 74 -5.30 1.44 -16.59
C ASN A 74 -4.04 0.67 -17.06
N ASP A 75 -3.48 1.02 -18.23
CA ASP A 75 -2.28 0.40 -18.75
C ASP A 75 -1.09 0.76 -17.87
N TYR A 76 -0.35 -0.26 -17.44
CA TYR A 76 0.80 -0.17 -16.55
C TYR A 76 0.52 0.54 -15.21
N LEU A 77 -0.78 0.63 -14.81
CA LEU A 77 -1.18 1.27 -13.57
C LEU A 77 -0.92 0.34 -12.39
N VAL A 78 -0.21 0.84 -11.37
CA VAL A 78 0.16 0.07 -10.17
C VAL A 78 0.06 0.93 -8.91
N ASP A 79 -0.27 0.29 -7.78
CA ASP A 79 -0.11 0.87 -6.44
C ASP A 79 1.02 0.15 -5.68
N THR A 80 1.73 0.89 -4.84
CA THR A 80 2.80 0.38 -3.96
C THR A 80 2.46 0.69 -2.50
N CYS A 81 1.27 0.30 -2.05
CA CYS A 81 0.76 0.61 -0.72
C CYS A 81 0.68 -0.65 0.14
N GLY A 82 1.45 -0.72 1.22
CA GLY A 82 1.37 -1.75 2.26
C GLY A 82 0.50 -1.34 3.46
N THR A 83 0.33 -2.27 4.39
CA THR A 83 -0.41 -2.03 5.65
C THR A 83 0.34 -1.14 6.62
N GLY A 84 1.65 -1.05 6.48
CA GLY A 84 2.52 -0.46 7.49
C GLY A 84 2.49 -1.24 8.80
N GLY A 85 3.12 -0.67 9.82
CA GLY A 85 3.04 -1.20 11.17
C GLY A 85 4.01 -2.36 11.46
N ASP A 86 5.06 -2.50 10.69
CA ASP A 86 6.17 -3.44 10.88
C ASP A 86 7.05 -3.09 12.10
N GLY A 87 7.06 -1.82 12.51
CA GLY A 87 7.81 -1.34 13.68
C GLY A 87 9.32 -1.24 13.46
N LEU A 88 9.85 -1.48 12.26
CA LEU A 88 11.30 -1.49 11.98
C LEU A 88 11.91 -0.10 11.83
N GLY A 89 11.09 0.90 11.52
CA GLY A 89 11.54 2.29 11.41
C GLY A 89 12.45 2.55 10.21
N LEU A 90 12.27 1.83 9.11
CA LEU A 90 13.02 2.03 7.88
C LEU A 90 12.52 3.27 7.14
N PHE A 91 13.36 3.76 6.21
CA PHE A 91 12.96 4.84 5.31
C PHE A 91 11.79 4.39 4.38
N ASN A 92 11.15 5.33 3.70
CA ASN A 92 9.93 5.07 2.92
C ASN A 92 10.25 4.38 1.57
N ILE A 93 10.54 3.08 1.62
CA ILE A 93 10.97 2.24 0.48
C ILE A 93 9.93 2.24 -0.63
N SER A 94 8.65 1.98 -0.32
CA SER A 94 7.57 1.95 -1.32
C SER A 94 7.33 3.31 -1.97
N THR A 95 7.58 4.41 -1.24
CA THR A 95 7.49 5.77 -1.80
C THR A 95 8.64 6.04 -2.77
N ALA A 96 9.87 5.67 -2.41
CA ALA A 96 11.01 5.75 -3.31
C ALA A 96 10.81 4.88 -4.56
N SER A 97 10.34 3.65 -4.38
CA SER A 97 10.05 2.71 -5.47
C SER A 97 9.05 3.28 -6.48
N ALA A 98 8.06 4.06 -6.02
CA ALA A 98 7.06 4.68 -6.90
C ALA A 98 7.69 5.60 -7.97
N PHE A 99 8.72 6.39 -7.61
CA PHE A 99 9.44 7.25 -8.57
C PHE A 99 10.25 6.44 -9.57
N VAL A 100 10.85 5.34 -9.13
CA VAL A 100 11.59 4.43 -10.04
C VAL A 100 10.65 3.77 -11.04
N VAL A 101 9.46 3.32 -10.60
CA VAL A 101 8.43 2.75 -11.48
C VAL A 101 7.95 3.79 -12.49
N ALA A 102 7.69 5.01 -12.07
CA ALA A 102 7.29 6.11 -12.95
C ALA A 102 8.38 6.42 -13.99
N ALA A 103 9.66 6.42 -13.58
CA ALA A 103 10.80 6.61 -14.49
C ALA A 103 10.97 5.45 -15.48
N ALA A 104 10.58 4.23 -15.09
CA ALA A 104 10.56 3.06 -15.97
C ALA A 104 9.45 3.11 -17.04
N GLY A 105 8.53 4.07 -16.98
CA GLY A 105 7.39 4.22 -17.87
C GLY A 105 6.07 3.69 -17.33
N GLY A 106 6.02 3.30 -16.06
CA GLY A 106 4.79 2.91 -15.37
C GLY A 106 3.95 4.09 -14.94
N LYS A 107 2.69 3.81 -14.61
CA LYS A 107 1.78 4.75 -13.97
C LYS A 107 1.55 4.33 -12.53
N VAL A 108 1.95 5.15 -11.58
CA VAL A 108 1.80 4.86 -10.15
C VAL A 108 0.68 5.72 -9.58
N ALA A 109 -0.39 5.07 -9.16
CA ALA A 109 -1.46 5.68 -8.37
C ALA A 109 -1.21 5.32 -6.90
N LYS A 110 -0.28 6.02 -6.25
CA LYS A 110 0.13 5.67 -4.89
C LYS A 110 -0.89 6.16 -3.87
N HIS A 111 -1.51 5.20 -3.16
CA HIS A 111 -2.33 5.50 -2.00
C HIS A 111 -1.47 5.52 -0.74
N GLY A 112 -1.68 6.50 0.13
CA GLY A 112 -0.87 6.61 1.33
C GLY A 112 -1.38 7.60 2.37
N ASN A 113 -0.73 7.60 3.54
CA ASN A 113 -1.11 8.42 4.68
C ASN A 113 0.12 8.94 5.42
N ARG A 114 -0.14 9.82 6.40
CA ARG A 114 0.84 10.12 7.45
C ARG A 114 1.03 8.92 8.37
N SER A 115 2.17 8.86 9.03
CA SER A 115 2.43 7.84 10.03
C SER A 115 1.45 7.96 11.21
N ILE A 116 0.98 6.80 11.70
CA ILE A 116 0.25 6.69 12.97
C ILE A 116 1.14 6.06 14.05
N SER A 117 2.01 5.12 13.66
CA SER A 117 2.82 4.31 14.57
C SER A 117 4.32 4.30 14.23
N SER A 118 4.68 4.60 12.99
CA SER A 118 6.06 4.74 12.54
C SER A 118 6.55 6.19 12.64
N LYS A 119 7.86 6.41 12.42
CA LYS A 119 8.49 7.73 12.54
C LYS A 119 8.23 8.65 11.35
N SER A 120 7.87 8.09 10.18
CA SER A 120 7.57 8.82 8.95
C SER A 120 6.65 7.99 8.06
N GLY A 121 5.51 8.55 7.65
CA GLY A 121 4.62 7.97 6.64
C GLY A 121 4.98 8.47 5.24
N SER A 122 4.35 7.89 4.22
CA SER A 122 4.54 8.31 2.82
C SER A 122 4.22 9.78 2.58
N ALA A 123 3.15 10.29 3.22
CA ALA A 123 2.77 11.70 3.13
C ALA A 123 3.82 12.62 3.76
N ASP A 124 4.40 12.21 4.90
CA ASP A 124 5.38 13.05 5.60
C ASP A 124 6.66 13.24 4.77
N VAL A 125 7.17 12.17 4.13
CA VAL A 125 8.37 12.27 3.30
C VAL A 125 8.13 13.03 1.99
N LEU A 126 6.93 12.93 1.42
CA LEU A 126 6.57 13.70 0.22
C LEU A 126 6.46 15.20 0.52
N GLU A 127 5.91 15.58 1.68
CA GLU A 127 5.91 16.97 2.13
C GLU A 127 7.33 17.48 2.42
N ALA A 128 8.20 16.67 3.03
CA ALA A 128 9.61 17.02 3.22
C ALA A 128 10.34 17.24 1.88
N ALA A 129 9.92 16.55 0.81
CA ALA A 129 10.41 16.78 -0.56
C ALA A 129 9.77 18.01 -1.24
N GLY A 130 8.89 18.76 -0.55
CA GLY A 130 8.22 19.95 -1.09
C GLY A 130 6.99 19.66 -1.96
N ILE A 131 6.46 18.44 -1.94
CA ILE A 131 5.26 18.06 -2.69
C ILE A 131 4.02 18.53 -1.95
N ASN A 132 3.11 19.21 -2.68
CA ASN A 132 1.81 19.60 -2.15
C ASN A 132 0.84 18.41 -2.22
N LEU A 133 0.37 17.95 -1.06
CA LEU A 133 -0.58 16.83 -0.95
C LEU A 133 -2.05 17.26 -1.06
N ASN A 134 -2.33 18.55 -0.99
CA ASN A 134 -3.69 19.12 -1.01
C ASN A 134 -4.08 19.53 -2.44
N ILE A 135 -3.91 18.63 -3.39
CA ILE A 135 -4.25 18.82 -4.79
C ILE A 135 -5.56 18.09 -5.14
N SER A 136 -6.25 18.56 -6.18
CA SER A 136 -7.55 17.98 -6.58
C SER A 136 -7.37 16.58 -7.22
N PRO A 137 -8.42 15.75 -7.23
CA PRO A 137 -8.40 14.48 -7.93
C PRO A 137 -8.04 14.60 -9.42
N GLU A 138 -8.45 15.71 -10.08
CA GLU A 138 -8.15 15.99 -11.47
C GLU A 138 -6.65 16.25 -11.67
N LEU A 139 -6.01 17.02 -10.78
CA LEU A 139 -4.57 17.28 -10.86
C LEU A 139 -3.77 16.00 -10.52
N ILE A 140 -4.25 15.16 -9.58
CA ILE A 140 -3.65 13.84 -9.33
C ILE A 140 -3.70 12.99 -10.59
N SER A 141 -4.87 12.95 -11.28
CA SER A 141 -5.04 12.23 -12.53
C SER A 141 -4.07 12.72 -13.60
N GLN A 142 -3.97 14.05 -13.78
CA GLN A 142 -3.03 14.66 -14.71
C GLN A 142 -1.57 14.29 -14.40
N CYS A 143 -1.16 14.34 -13.13
CA CYS A 143 0.19 13.91 -12.73
C CYS A 143 0.46 12.45 -13.05
N ILE A 144 -0.51 11.54 -12.82
CA ILE A 144 -0.37 10.13 -13.20
C ILE A 144 -0.19 9.98 -14.70
N GLU A 145 -0.99 10.69 -15.51
CA GLU A 145 -0.95 10.58 -16.97
C GLU A 145 0.31 11.19 -17.60
N GLU A 146 0.77 12.35 -17.12
CA GLU A 146 1.87 13.12 -17.74
C GLU A 146 3.25 12.77 -17.12
N ILE A 147 3.31 12.56 -15.81
CA ILE A 147 4.56 12.33 -15.08
C ILE A 147 4.78 10.84 -14.79
N GLY A 148 3.68 10.07 -14.69
CA GLY A 148 3.68 8.67 -14.30
C GLY A 148 3.49 8.44 -12.80
N LEU A 149 3.22 9.48 -12.01
CA LEU A 149 3.00 9.35 -10.56
C LEU A 149 1.95 10.33 -10.07
N GLY A 150 1.04 9.85 -9.21
CA GLY A 150 0.15 10.67 -8.40
C GLY A 150 -0.01 10.10 -7.01
N PHE A 151 0.03 10.95 -6.00
CA PHE A 151 -0.18 10.55 -4.61
C PHE A 151 -1.59 10.89 -4.16
N MET A 152 -2.30 9.88 -3.68
CA MET A 152 -3.65 10.00 -3.14
C MET A 152 -3.60 9.97 -1.62
N PHE A 153 -3.71 11.13 -1.01
CA PHE A 153 -3.68 11.29 0.44
C PHE A 153 -4.96 10.74 1.05
N ALA A 154 -4.88 9.64 1.81
CA ALA A 154 -6.02 8.88 2.28
C ALA A 154 -7.13 9.72 2.96
N PRO A 155 -6.84 10.71 3.83
CA PRO A 155 -7.88 11.56 4.43
C PRO A 155 -8.68 12.38 3.42
N ALA A 156 -8.10 12.78 2.30
CA ALA A 156 -8.77 13.56 1.26
C ALA A 156 -9.76 12.70 0.45
N HIS A 157 -9.47 11.41 0.29
CA HIS A 157 -10.28 10.49 -0.53
C HIS A 157 -11.30 9.69 0.28
N HIS A 158 -11.07 9.46 1.57
CA HIS A 158 -11.91 8.61 2.43
C HIS A 158 -12.59 9.43 3.54
N SER A 159 -13.37 10.44 3.18
CA SER A 159 -14.07 11.32 4.13
C SER A 159 -15.01 10.55 5.09
N ALA A 160 -15.57 9.42 4.64
CA ALA A 160 -16.41 8.53 5.44
C ALA A 160 -15.67 7.92 6.66
N MET A 161 -14.34 7.83 6.61
CA MET A 161 -13.53 7.34 7.75
C MET A 161 -13.67 8.20 9.01
N LYS A 162 -14.14 9.44 8.90
CA LYS A 162 -14.41 10.31 10.07
C LYS A 162 -15.30 9.64 11.13
N HIS A 163 -16.20 8.74 10.71
CA HIS A 163 -17.12 8.03 11.60
C HIS A 163 -16.44 6.85 12.35
N ALA A 164 -15.31 6.34 11.87
CA ALA A 164 -14.60 5.22 12.49
C ALA A 164 -13.29 5.63 13.20
N ILE A 165 -12.77 6.84 12.95
CA ILE A 165 -11.48 7.28 13.51
C ILE A 165 -11.51 7.38 15.04
N GLY A 166 -12.59 7.91 15.65
CA GLY A 166 -12.75 8.04 17.11
C GLY A 166 -12.58 6.67 17.79
N PRO A 167 -13.51 5.73 17.53
CA PRO A 167 -13.43 4.38 18.09
C PRO A 167 -12.09 3.68 17.85
N ARG A 168 -11.51 3.79 16.66
CA ARG A 168 -10.20 3.17 16.34
C ARG A 168 -9.06 3.74 17.20
N LYS A 169 -9.04 5.05 17.45
CA LYS A 169 -8.04 5.70 18.31
C LYS A 169 -8.18 5.29 19.77
N GLU A 170 -9.43 5.20 20.26
CA GLU A 170 -9.71 4.82 21.64
C GLU A 170 -9.38 3.34 21.90
N LEU A 171 -9.70 2.46 20.95
CA LEU A 171 -9.38 1.04 21.05
C LEU A 171 -7.87 0.78 21.08
N ALA A 172 -7.06 1.53 20.34
CA ALA A 172 -5.62 1.41 20.25
C ALA A 172 -5.11 -0.03 19.95
N VAL A 173 -5.94 -0.84 19.26
CA VAL A 173 -5.62 -2.20 18.82
C VAL A 173 -5.79 -2.33 17.32
N ARG A 174 -5.18 -3.36 16.73
CA ARG A 174 -5.38 -3.69 15.31
C ARG A 174 -6.79 -4.21 15.08
N THR A 175 -7.41 -3.77 14.00
CA THR A 175 -8.76 -4.15 13.55
C THR A 175 -8.74 -4.33 12.03
N ILE A 176 -9.85 -4.76 11.43
CA ILE A 176 -10.01 -4.88 9.99
C ILE A 176 -9.55 -3.61 9.22
N PHE A 177 -9.68 -2.43 9.81
CA PHE A 177 -9.24 -1.17 9.19
C PHE A 177 -7.72 -1.08 8.96
N ASN A 178 -6.92 -1.92 9.62
CA ASN A 178 -5.47 -1.95 9.38
C ASN A 178 -5.09 -2.63 8.05
N VAL A 179 -5.95 -3.49 7.53
CA VAL A 179 -5.77 -4.14 6.22
C VAL A 179 -6.58 -3.46 5.11
N LEU A 180 -7.66 -2.73 5.44
CA LEU A 180 -8.54 -2.12 4.45
C LEU A 180 -7.90 -0.96 3.70
N GLY A 181 -6.99 -0.19 4.32
CA GLY A 181 -6.36 0.98 3.68
C GLY A 181 -5.79 0.66 2.28
N PRO A 182 -4.82 -0.27 2.17
CA PRO A 182 -4.23 -0.64 0.88
C PRO A 182 -5.21 -1.28 -0.12
N LEU A 183 -6.34 -1.81 0.36
CA LEU A 183 -7.37 -2.44 -0.49
C LEU A 183 -8.34 -1.42 -1.12
N THR A 184 -8.22 -0.13 -0.78
CA THR A 184 -9.22 0.89 -1.13
C THR A 184 -8.66 2.03 -1.98
N ASN A 185 -7.71 1.72 -2.85
CA ASN A 185 -7.09 2.68 -3.76
C ASN A 185 -8.14 3.47 -4.57
N PRO A 186 -8.16 4.82 -4.49
CA PRO A 186 -9.15 5.67 -5.16
C PRO A 186 -9.11 5.62 -6.69
N ALA A 187 -7.96 5.30 -7.30
CA ALA A 187 -7.81 5.11 -8.75
C ALA A 187 -8.12 3.67 -9.19
N LYS A 188 -8.49 2.79 -8.23
CA LYS A 188 -8.79 1.36 -8.49
C LYS A 188 -7.68 0.65 -9.28
N ALA A 189 -6.42 0.94 -8.95
CA ALA A 189 -5.26 0.34 -9.60
C ALA A 189 -5.41 -1.18 -9.70
N PRO A 190 -5.34 -1.78 -10.90
CA PRO A 190 -5.57 -3.21 -11.07
C PRO A 190 -4.35 -4.04 -10.68
N ASN A 191 -3.19 -3.42 -10.55
CA ASN A 191 -1.95 -4.06 -10.16
C ASN A 191 -1.43 -3.45 -8.86
N GLN A 192 -0.79 -4.27 -8.01
CA GLN A 192 -0.33 -3.78 -6.70
C GLN A 192 0.82 -4.63 -6.14
N ILE A 193 1.78 -3.96 -5.50
CA ILE A 193 2.64 -4.57 -4.48
C ILE A 193 2.06 -4.17 -3.13
N MET A 194 1.67 -5.16 -2.32
CA MET A 194 1.07 -4.92 -1.02
C MET A 194 1.82 -5.65 0.08
N GLY A 195 2.57 -4.92 0.87
CA GLY A 195 3.15 -5.45 2.10
C GLY A 195 2.10 -5.63 3.20
N VAL A 196 2.23 -6.70 3.97
CA VAL A 196 1.38 -6.98 5.13
C VAL A 196 2.23 -7.19 6.39
N TYR A 197 1.72 -6.69 7.53
CA TYR A 197 2.43 -6.73 8.81
C TYR A 197 2.53 -8.13 9.44
N ASP A 198 1.84 -9.13 8.90
CA ASP A 198 1.81 -10.49 9.43
C ASP A 198 1.79 -11.51 8.29
N LYS A 199 2.65 -12.52 8.39
CA LYS A 199 2.77 -13.60 7.39
C LYS A 199 1.44 -14.31 7.11
N SER A 200 0.61 -14.50 8.13
CA SER A 200 -0.68 -15.18 8.00
C SER A 200 -1.67 -14.45 7.08
N LEU A 201 -1.42 -13.17 6.77
CA LEU A 201 -2.23 -12.35 5.89
C LEU A 201 -1.84 -12.45 4.41
N VAL A 202 -0.67 -13.00 4.08
CA VAL A 202 -0.11 -13.00 2.73
C VAL A 202 -1.07 -13.64 1.72
N GLU A 203 -1.46 -14.88 1.92
CA GLU A 203 -2.38 -15.58 1.01
C GLU A 203 -3.84 -15.11 1.14
N PRO A 204 -4.41 -14.88 2.34
CA PRO A 204 -5.76 -14.35 2.47
C PRO A 204 -5.96 -13.01 1.75
N ILE A 205 -5.02 -12.06 1.86
CA ILE A 205 -5.13 -10.76 1.21
C ILE A 205 -5.01 -10.87 -0.33
N ALA A 206 -4.20 -11.79 -0.85
CA ALA A 206 -4.17 -12.07 -2.29
C ALA A 206 -5.55 -12.58 -2.78
N ASN A 207 -6.23 -13.42 -2.00
CA ASN A 207 -7.60 -13.86 -2.28
C ASN A 207 -8.62 -12.71 -2.20
N VAL A 208 -8.48 -11.79 -1.25
CA VAL A 208 -9.30 -10.56 -1.19
C VAL A 208 -9.10 -9.72 -2.44
N LEU A 209 -7.86 -9.46 -2.86
CA LEU A 209 -7.55 -8.70 -4.07
C LEU A 209 -8.08 -9.36 -5.33
N LYS A 210 -8.05 -10.70 -5.41
CA LYS A 210 -8.74 -11.47 -6.46
C LYS A 210 -10.25 -11.21 -6.44
N GLY A 211 -10.89 -11.24 -5.28
CA GLY A 211 -12.31 -10.93 -5.09
C GLY A 211 -12.69 -9.46 -5.41
N LEU A 212 -11.68 -8.56 -5.42
CA LEU A 212 -11.78 -7.16 -5.82
C LEU A 212 -11.45 -6.93 -7.30
N ASN A 213 -11.27 -8.00 -8.10
CA ASN A 213 -10.94 -7.99 -9.52
C ASN A 213 -9.57 -7.35 -9.85
N SER A 214 -8.59 -7.48 -8.95
CA SER A 214 -7.21 -7.12 -9.27
C SER A 214 -6.65 -8.06 -10.36
N ARG A 215 -5.71 -7.54 -11.18
CA ARG A 215 -5.16 -8.27 -12.34
C ARG A 215 -3.87 -9.00 -11.98
N HIS A 216 -2.90 -8.26 -11.46
CA HIS A 216 -1.59 -8.79 -11.10
C HIS A 216 -1.13 -8.12 -9.80
N VAL A 217 -1.00 -8.89 -8.74
CA VAL A 217 -0.57 -8.39 -7.44
C VAL A 217 0.43 -9.33 -6.79
N MET A 218 1.33 -8.80 -5.99
CA MET A 218 2.14 -9.54 -5.04
C MET A 218 1.83 -9.05 -3.64
N VAL A 219 1.36 -9.94 -2.78
CA VAL A 219 1.22 -9.68 -1.34
C VAL A 219 2.42 -10.28 -0.63
N VAL A 220 3.10 -9.47 0.18
CA VAL A 220 4.42 -9.82 0.70
C VAL A 220 4.56 -9.60 2.20
N HIS A 221 5.39 -10.42 2.83
CA HIS A 221 5.83 -10.28 4.22
C HIS A 221 7.20 -10.93 4.37
N SER A 222 8.17 -10.25 4.96
CA SER A 222 9.52 -10.76 5.13
C SER A 222 9.72 -11.44 6.50
N GLU A 223 10.65 -12.38 6.58
CA GLU A 223 11.00 -13.09 7.83
C GLU A 223 11.50 -12.16 8.94
N ASP A 224 12.07 -11.03 8.60
CA ASP A 224 12.48 -9.98 9.56
C ASP A 224 11.32 -9.07 10.00
N GLY A 225 10.10 -9.35 9.55
CA GLY A 225 8.87 -8.64 9.91
C GLY A 225 8.55 -7.45 9.02
N LEU A 226 9.37 -7.16 8.00
CA LEU A 226 9.15 -6.05 7.08
C LEU A 226 7.94 -6.32 6.17
N ASP A 227 7.10 -5.32 5.98
CA ASP A 227 5.98 -5.32 5.03
C ASP A 227 6.38 -4.85 3.61
N GLU A 228 7.59 -5.22 3.20
CA GLU A 228 8.20 -4.98 1.88
C GLU A 228 9.04 -6.20 1.48
N PHE A 229 9.58 -6.24 0.26
CA PHE A 229 10.67 -7.17 -0.06
C PHE A 229 11.91 -6.76 0.70
N SER A 230 12.41 -7.65 1.57
CA SER A 230 13.62 -7.38 2.36
C SER A 230 14.90 -7.60 1.55
N ILE A 231 15.88 -6.74 1.77
CA ILE A 231 17.24 -6.94 1.28
C ILE A 231 18.10 -7.78 2.24
N ALA A 232 17.58 -8.14 3.41
CA ALA A 232 18.33 -8.83 4.45
C ALA A 232 17.87 -10.28 4.65
N ASN A 233 16.67 -10.63 4.21
CA ASN A 233 16.06 -11.92 4.55
C ASN A 233 15.10 -12.41 3.48
N THR A 234 14.60 -13.62 3.67
CA THR A 234 13.56 -14.25 2.83
C THR A 234 12.24 -13.49 2.95
N THR A 235 11.58 -13.25 1.82
CA THR A 235 10.23 -12.67 1.74
C THR A 235 9.24 -13.73 1.25
N TYR A 236 8.14 -13.91 1.98
CA TYR A 236 7.00 -14.73 1.58
C TYR A 236 6.13 -13.92 0.60
N VAL A 237 5.72 -14.58 -0.48
CA VAL A 237 4.95 -13.96 -1.56
C VAL A 237 3.71 -14.80 -1.84
N ALA A 238 2.56 -14.14 -1.96
CA ALA A 238 1.39 -14.67 -2.66
C ALA A 238 1.16 -13.80 -3.90
N GLU A 239 1.35 -14.38 -5.07
CA GLU A 239 1.20 -13.70 -6.35
C GLU A 239 -0.14 -14.09 -6.99
N LEU A 240 -0.99 -13.11 -7.23
CA LEU A 240 -2.15 -13.24 -8.11
C LEU A 240 -1.75 -12.80 -9.52
N LYS A 241 -1.82 -13.71 -10.47
CA LYS A 241 -1.60 -13.45 -11.89
C LYS A 241 -2.52 -14.33 -12.72
N ASP A 242 -3.11 -13.79 -13.77
CA ASP A 242 -4.02 -14.51 -14.65
C ASP A 242 -5.12 -15.28 -13.89
N ASN A 243 -5.69 -14.62 -12.86
CA ASN A 243 -6.72 -15.15 -11.95
C ASN A 243 -6.29 -16.39 -11.13
N ASN A 244 -4.99 -16.70 -11.07
CA ASN A 244 -4.42 -17.76 -10.25
C ASN A 244 -3.58 -17.18 -9.13
N ILE A 245 -3.60 -17.81 -7.96
CA ILE A 245 -2.74 -17.44 -6.82
C ILE A 245 -1.69 -18.54 -6.66
N SER A 246 -0.43 -18.12 -6.62
CA SER A 246 0.71 -18.99 -6.29
C SER A 246 1.46 -18.42 -5.09
N THR A 247 1.96 -19.29 -4.23
CA THR A 247 2.76 -18.89 -3.05
C THR A 247 4.17 -19.43 -3.20
N TYR A 248 5.16 -18.58 -2.91
CA TYR A 248 6.57 -18.92 -2.96
C TYR A 248 7.38 -18.00 -2.03
N THR A 249 8.66 -18.19 -1.99
CA THR A 249 9.58 -17.32 -1.25
C THR A 249 10.59 -16.72 -2.22
N VAL A 250 11.08 -15.55 -1.86
CA VAL A 250 12.09 -14.78 -2.61
C VAL A 250 13.18 -14.39 -1.64
N HIS A 251 14.43 -14.53 -2.06
CA HIS A 251 15.59 -14.07 -1.34
C HIS A 251 16.42 -13.11 -2.21
N PRO A 252 17.05 -12.05 -1.67
CA PRO A 252 17.86 -11.11 -2.46
C PRO A 252 18.92 -11.79 -3.34
N ARG A 253 19.52 -12.86 -2.83
CA ARG A 253 20.52 -13.66 -3.56
C ARG A 253 20.00 -14.33 -4.83
N ASP A 254 18.70 -14.56 -4.93
CA ASP A 254 18.07 -15.16 -6.13
C ASP A 254 18.22 -14.20 -7.34
N PHE A 255 18.44 -12.92 -7.06
CA PHE A 255 18.63 -11.83 -8.04
C PHE A 255 20.05 -11.28 -8.08
N GLY A 256 21.02 -11.98 -7.47
CA GLY A 256 22.40 -11.54 -7.42
C GLY A 256 22.65 -10.31 -6.54
N LEU A 257 21.70 -9.97 -5.64
CA LEU A 257 21.86 -8.91 -4.66
C LEU A 257 22.54 -9.47 -3.39
N GLU A 258 23.43 -8.67 -2.80
CA GLU A 258 24.01 -9.00 -1.50
C GLU A 258 23.05 -8.65 -0.37
N GLU A 259 23.07 -9.45 0.70
CA GLU A 259 22.29 -9.14 1.90
C GLU A 259 22.78 -7.83 2.54
N GLY A 260 21.82 -6.94 2.84
CA GLY A 260 22.07 -5.65 3.45
C GLY A 260 21.73 -5.62 4.94
N ASN A 261 22.42 -4.75 5.69
CA ASN A 261 22.06 -4.49 7.08
C ASN A 261 20.93 -3.44 7.14
N LEU A 262 19.74 -3.84 7.60
CA LEU A 262 18.57 -2.95 7.73
C LEU A 262 18.79 -1.79 8.69
N ASP A 263 19.69 -1.92 9.69
CA ASP A 263 20.00 -0.81 10.60
C ASP A 263 20.61 0.39 9.87
N SER A 264 21.29 0.16 8.74
CA SER A 264 21.91 1.24 7.94
C SER A 264 20.90 2.10 7.17
N ILE A 265 19.64 1.66 7.08
CA ILE A 265 18.57 2.33 6.34
C ILE A 265 17.39 2.72 7.23
N LYS A 266 17.59 2.76 8.56
CA LYS A 266 16.61 3.33 9.49
C LYS A 266 16.55 4.85 9.35
N ALA A 267 15.35 5.39 9.52
CA ALA A 267 15.09 6.83 9.50
C ALA A 267 14.25 7.25 10.71
N GLU A 268 14.70 8.25 11.44
CA GLU A 268 14.02 8.75 12.64
C GLU A 268 12.94 9.80 12.33
N ASN A 269 12.94 10.33 11.11
CA ASN A 269 11.98 11.35 10.64
C ASN A 269 11.94 11.38 9.11
N ALA A 270 11.08 12.24 8.57
CA ALA A 270 10.85 12.39 7.13
C ALA A 270 12.11 12.92 6.40
N GLU A 271 12.86 13.82 7.01
CA GLU A 271 14.07 14.40 6.43
C GLU A 271 15.18 13.35 6.27
N GLN A 272 15.37 12.49 7.26
CA GLN A 272 16.32 11.38 7.14
C GLN A 272 15.88 10.35 6.11
N SER A 273 14.58 10.05 6.03
CA SER A 273 14.02 9.19 5.00
C SER A 273 14.27 9.77 3.60
N LEU A 274 14.00 11.07 3.40
CA LEU A 274 14.26 11.76 2.15
C LEU A 274 15.76 11.79 1.80
N ALA A 275 16.63 11.94 2.78
CA ALA A 275 18.08 11.92 2.56
C ALA A 275 18.54 10.55 2.00
N LEU A 276 18.03 9.43 2.55
CA LEU A 276 18.32 8.09 2.06
C LEU A 276 17.76 7.86 0.63
N ILE A 277 16.58 8.42 0.33
CA ILE A 277 15.99 8.38 -1.02
C ILE A 277 16.88 9.12 -2.00
N ASN A 278 17.26 10.35 -1.71
CA ASN A 278 18.13 11.17 -2.56
C ASN A 278 19.52 10.53 -2.75
N GLU A 279 20.06 9.91 -1.70
CA GLU A 279 21.31 9.16 -1.81
C GLU A 279 21.18 7.99 -2.80
N ALA A 280 20.10 7.21 -2.71
CA ALA A 280 19.85 6.12 -3.65
C ALA A 280 19.63 6.62 -5.09
N PHE A 281 18.90 7.72 -5.26
CA PHE A 281 18.62 8.33 -6.58
C PHE A 281 19.85 8.98 -7.22
N SER A 282 20.86 9.35 -6.43
CA SER A 282 22.14 9.80 -6.97
C SER A 282 23.00 8.70 -7.62
N GLY A 283 22.50 7.46 -7.61
CA GLY A 283 23.21 6.29 -8.12
C GLY A 283 24.23 5.70 -7.16
N LYS A 284 24.34 6.22 -5.93
CA LYS A 284 25.25 5.70 -4.92
C LYS A 284 24.87 4.26 -4.56
N LYS A 285 25.83 3.34 -4.70
CA LYS A 285 25.62 1.93 -4.33
C LYS A 285 25.47 1.78 -2.81
N GLY A 286 24.61 0.86 -2.39
CA GLY A 286 24.38 0.55 -0.98
C GLY A 286 23.00 -0.01 -0.72
N VAL A 287 22.72 -0.35 0.53
CA VAL A 287 21.53 -1.06 0.99
C VAL A 287 20.24 -0.33 0.61
N ALA A 288 20.20 1.01 0.73
CA ALA A 288 19.04 1.81 0.37
C ALA A 288 18.72 1.70 -1.13
N ARG A 289 19.74 1.76 -2.00
CA ARG A 289 19.56 1.61 -3.44
C ARG A 289 19.09 0.20 -3.81
N ASP A 290 19.68 -0.82 -3.20
CA ASP A 290 19.42 -2.22 -3.54
C ASP A 290 18.02 -2.66 -3.08
N ILE A 291 17.54 -2.22 -1.91
CA ILE A 291 16.18 -2.51 -1.46
C ILE A 291 15.14 -1.76 -2.32
N ILE A 292 15.43 -0.53 -2.76
CA ILE A 292 14.57 0.18 -3.71
C ILE A 292 14.53 -0.57 -5.05
N ALA A 293 15.67 -1.03 -5.57
CA ALA A 293 15.72 -1.78 -6.82
C ALA A 293 14.90 -3.06 -6.77
N LEU A 294 14.94 -3.77 -5.63
CA LEU A 294 14.16 -4.99 -5.42
C LEU A 294 12.65 -4.68 -5.40
N ASN A 295 12.21 -3.73 -4.59
CA ASN A 295 10.79 -3.38 -4.45
C ASN A 295 10.22 -2.69 -5.71
N ALA A 296 10.98 -1.78 -6.33
CA ALA A 296 10.59 -1.17 -7.60
C ALA A 296 10.57 -2.18 -8.73
N GLY A 297 11.52 -3.13 -8.76
CA GLY A 297 11.55 -4.22 -9.72
C GLY A 297 10.29 -5.08 -9.68
N ALA A 298 9.83 -5.44 -8.48
CA ALA A 298 8.56 -6.13 -8.29
C ALA A 298 7.38 -5.30 -8.83
N ALA A 299 7.33 -4.00 -8.54
CA ALA A 299 6.26 -3.12 -9.00
C ALA A 299 6.28 -2.92 -10.53
N ILE A 300 7.46 -2.82 -11.15
CA ILE A 300 7.64 -2.78 -12.61
C ILE A 300 7.12 -4.08 -13.25
N TYR A 301 7.39 -5.24 -12.64
CA TYR A 301 6.90 -6.52 -13.11
C TYR A 301 5.38 -6.64 -13.01
N VAL A 302 4.78 -6.38 -11.85
CA VAL A 302 3.32 -6.50 -11.71
C VAL A 302 2.55 -5.46 -12.53
N SER A 303 3.17 -4.30 -12.84
CA SER A 303 2.55 -3.32 -13.75
C SER A 303 2.42 -3.83 -15.18
N GLY A 304 3.18 -4.85 -15.58
CA GLY A 304 3.20 -5.43 -16.92
C GLY A 304 4.17 -4.75 -17.89
N LEU A 305 5.08 -3.90 -17.40
CA LEU A 305 6.12 -3.26 -18.20
C LEU A 305 7.19 -4.25 -18.68
N VAL A 306 7.38 -5.33 -17.93
CA VAL A 306 8.35 -6.40 -18.22
C VAL A 306 7.69 -7.77 -17.94
N ASN A 307 8.34 -8.86 -18.39
CA ASN A 307 7.75 -10.20 -18.30
C ASN A 307 8.17 -10.99 -17.07
N SER A 308 9.23 -10.57 -16.38
CA SER A 308 9.73 -11.24 -15.17
C SER A 308 10.17 -10.25 -14.09
N PHE A 309 10.27 -10.74 -12.86
CA PHE A 309 10.76 -9.98 -11.74
C PHE A 309 12.24 -9.58 -11.91
N ASP A 310 13.08 -10.49 -12.45
CA ASP A 310 14.49 -10.21 -12.80
C ASP A 310 14.64 -9.07 -13.79
N GLU A 311 13.82 -9.03 -14.85
CA GLU A 311 13.78 -7.92 -15.80
C GLU A 311 13.37 -6.62 -15.11
N GLY A 312 12.45 -6.70 -14.17
CA GLY A 312 12.01 -5.55 -13.34
C GLY A 312 13.16 -4.97 -12.51
N ILE A 313 13.89 -5.83 -11.80
CA ILE A 313 15.07 -5.42 -10.99
C ILE A 313 16.16 -4.82 -11.90
N THR A 314 16.41 -5.43 -13.05
CA THR A 314 17.37 -4.93 -14.03
C THR A 314 16.99 -3.51 -14.49
N LYS A 315 15.71 -3.30 -14.81
CA LYS A 315 15.16 -1.99 -15.20
C LYS A 315 15.26 -0.97 -14.06
N ALA A 316 14.90 -1.36 -12.84
CA ALA A 316 15.01 -0.49 -11.66
C ALA A 316 16.48 -0.05 -11.41
N ASN A 317 17.42 -0.99 -11.54
CA ASN A 317 18.84 -0.68 -11.41
C ASN A 317 19.35 0.31 -12.48
N GLN A 318 18.86 0.21 -13.71
CA GLN A 318 19.17 1.16 -14.78
C GLN A 318 18.69 2.57 -14.40
N ILE A 319 17.40 2.70 -14.01
CA ILE A 319 16.78 3.97 -13.61
C ILE A 319 17.51 4.61 -12.43
N LEU A 320 17.89 3.81 -11.41
CA LEU A 320 18.66 4.29 -10.26
C LEU A 320 20.09 4.71 -10.60
N SER A 321 20.61 4.29 -11.76
CA SER A 321 21.98 4.61 -12.19
C SER A 321 22.04 5.83 -13.11
N ASP A 322 20.95 6.17 -13.82
CA ASP A 322 20.92 7.24 -14.81
C ASP A 322 20.31 8.56 -14.32
N GLY A 323 19.83 8.59 -13.05
CA GLY A 323 19.25 9.78 -12.43
C GLY A 323 17.76 10.02 -12.73
N SER A 324 17.14 9.20 -13.58
CA SER A 324 15.74 9.40 -14.01
C SER A 324 14.74 9.36 -12.86
N ALA A 325 15.05 8.66 -11.75
CA ALA A 325 14.19 8.65 -10.56
C ALA A 325 14.17 10.03 -9.87
N GLN A 326 15.30 10.73 -9.81
CA GLN A 326 15.38 12.10 -9.29
C GLN A 326 14.59 13.07 -10.17
N ASP A 327 14.72 12.97 -11.49
CA ASP A 327 13.98 13.80 -12.43
C ASP A 327 12.45 13.67 -12.22
N LYS A 328 11.96 12.47 -11.89
CA LYS A 328 10.53 12.23 -11.59
C LYS A 328 10.10 12.86 -10.25
N LEU A 329 10.96 12.83 -9.23
CA LEU A 329 10.71 13.49 -7.96
C LEU A 329 10.60 15.01 -8.16
N ASP A 330 11.53 15.59 -8.89
CA ASP A 330 11.58 17.03 -9.17
C ASP A 330 10.36 17.46 -10.02
N ALA A 331 10.02 16.70 -11.06
CA ALA A 331 8.86 16.97 -11.92
C ALA A 331 7.55 16.90 -11.14
N TYR A 332 7.38 15.91 -10.26
CA TYR A 332 6.16 15.79 -9.45
C TYR A 332 6.09 16.89 -8.39
N THR A 333 7.21 17.27 -7.79
CA THR A 333 7.28 18.41 -6.86
C THR A 333 6.81 19.70 -7.55
N LEU A 334 7.30 19.96 -8.77
CA LEU A 334 6.89 21.14 -9.53
C LEU A 334 5.40 21.11 -9.87
N ALA A 335 4.90 19.99 -10.42
CA ALA A 335 3.52 19.87 -10.87
C ALA A 335 2.50 19.96 -9.72
N SER A 336 2.83 19.43 -8.53
CA SER A 336 1.95 19.51 -7.37
C SER A 336 1.80 20.92 -6.80
N ASN A 337 2.69 21.84 -7.15
CA ASN A 337 2.69 23.25 -6.70
C ASN A 337 2.25 24.23 -7.80
N SER A 338 1.83 23.74 -8.96
CA SER A 338 1.39 24.57 -10.09
C SER A 338 -0.08 25.01 -10.04
#